data_65e50f4097ab9da73bb7addcf0db73d2
#
_entry.id   65e50f4097ab9da73bb7addcf0db73d2
#
_cell.length_a   1.000
_cell.length_b   1.000
_cell.length_c   1.000
_cell.angle_alpha   90.00
_cell.angle_beta   90.00
_cell.angle_gamma   90.00
#
_symmetry.space_group_name_H-M   'P 1'
#
loop_
_entity.id
_entity.type
_entity.pdbx_description
1 polymer ?
#
loop_
_entity_poly.entity_id
_entity_poly.type
_entity_poly.pdbx_seq_one_letter_code
_entity_poly.pdbx_strand_id
1 'polypeptide(L)'
;MQGVLCAVSVVGCKDLFVSSILTRPNQQLRVIIDRVNGMLERVCKGEGVNFLDHHHVTVDHICGDGLHTNMNGTTVLKMNILSCFDGFNMYLTSFYEDYEYAFHGFK
;
A
#
# COMPACT_ATOMS: atom_id res chain seq x y z
N MET A 1 16.19 -1.08 8.64
CA MET A 1 15.56 -2.17 7.88
C MET A 1 16.10 -3.55 8.24
N GLN A 2 17.39 -3.78 8.13
CA GLN A 2 17.96 -5.10 8.42
C GLN A 2 17.70 -5.59 9.85
N GLY A 3 17.77 -4.70 10.85
CA GLY A 3 17.50 -5.07 12.23
C GLY A 3 16.07 -5.56 12.44
N VAL A 4 15.10 -4.96 11.75
CA VAL A 4 13.69 -5.39 11.80
C VAL A 4 13.53 -6.76 11.14
N LEU A 5 14.17 -6.98 10.00
CA LEU A 5 14.11 -8.27 9.29
C LEU A 5 14.72 -9.39 10.12
N CYS A 6 15.84 -9.14 10.80
CA CYS A 6 16.45 -10.11 11.73
C CYS A 6 15.50 -10.46 12.87
N ALA A 7 14.87 -9.46 13.50
CA ALA A 7 13.91 -9.68 14.59
C ALA A 7 12.74 -10.53 14.14
N VAL A 8 12.19 -10.26 12.95
CA VAL A 8 11.08 -11.02 12.37
C VAL A 8 11.49 -12.47 12.13
N SER A 9 12.70 -12.71 11.61
CA SER A 9 13.22 -14.06 11.41
C SER A 9 13.34 -14.83 12.74
N VAL A 10 13.82 -14.17 13.80
CA VAL A 10 13.97 -14.79 15.11
C VAL A 10 12.64 -15.25 15.68
N VAL A 11 11.55 -14.48 15.48
CA VAL A 11 10.21 -14.86 15.94
C VAL A 11 9.50 -15.83 15.01
N GLY A 12 10.13 -16.24 13.90
CA GLY A 12 9.60 -17.25 12.99
C GLY A 12 8.48 -16.77 12.08
N CYS A 13 8.37 -15.47 11.82
CA CYS A 13 7.42 -14.95 10.87
C CYS A 13 7.83 -15.36 9.45
N LYS A 14 6.93 -16.04 8.71
CA LYS A 14 7.23 -16.60 7.39
C LYS A 14 7.10 -15.55 6.28
N ASP A 15 6.12 -14.66 6.41
CA ASP A 15 5.82 -13.66 5.39
C ASP A 15 5.94 -12.28 5.98
N LEU A 16 6.86 -11.50 5.43
CA LEU A 16 7.03 -10.10 5.79
C LEU A 16 6.69 -9.24 4.59
N PHE A 17 5.84 -8.24 4.81
CA PHE A 17 5.48 -7.26 3.80
C PHE A 17 5.91 -5.88 4.28
N VAL A 18 6.61 -5.16 3.41
CA VAL A 18 6.99 -3.77 3.67
C VAL A 18 6.11 -2.89 2.79
N SER A 19 5.37 -1.99 3.42
CA SER A 19 4.48 -1.08 2.72
C SER A 19 5.24 0.12 2.16
N SER A 20 4.87 0.53 0.96
CA SER A 20 5.31 1.82 0.43
C SER A 20 4.75 2.97 1.28
N ILE A 21 5.43 4.10 1.24
CA ILE A 21 4.94 5.33 1.84
C ILE A 21 3.87 5.91 0.92
N LEU A 22 2.74 6.33 1.48
CA LEU A 22 1.65 6.91 0.71
C LEU A 22 2.03 8.28 0.15
N THR A 23 1.51 8.60 -1.02
CA THR A 23 1.73 9.89 -1.67
C THR A 23 1.18 11.05 -0.84
N ARG A 24 1.67 12.26 -1.15
CA ARG A 24 1.21 13.52 -0.54
C ARG A 24 0.89 14.52 -1.65
N PRO A 25 -0.04 15.47 -1.42
CA PRO A 25 -0.35 16.51 -2.40
C PRO A 25 0.83 17.45 -2.67
N ASN A 26 1.69 17.68 -1.67
CA ASN A 26 2.85 18.54 -1.82
C ASN A 26 3.85 17.92 -2.82
N GLN A 27 4.15 18.65 -3.89
CA GLN A 27 5.00 18.14 -4.96
C GLN A 27 6.41 17.78 -4.49
N GLN A 28 6.99 18.60 -3.61
CA GLN A 28 8.34 18.34 -3.09
C GLN A 28 8.37 17.06 -2.27
N LEU A 29 7.34 16.82 -1.46
CA LEU A 29 7.22 15.59 -0.68
C LEU A 29 7.00 14.38 -1.58
N ARG A 30 6.22 14.51 -2.65
CA ARG A 30 5.99 13.42 -3.60
C ARG A 30 7.29 12.92 -4.22
N VAL A 31 8.15 13.85 -4.62
CA VAL A 31 9.46 13.50 -5.21
C VAL A 31 10.32 12.71 -4.21
N ILE A 32 10.34 13.15 -2.96
CA ILE A 32 11.09 12.47 -1.88
C ILE A 32 10.49 11.09 -1.62
N ILE A 33 9.17 11.01 -1.52
CA ILE A 33 8.44 9.76 -1.25
C ILE A 33 8.70 8.75 -2.37
N ASP A 34 8.61 9.17 -3.63
CA ASP A 34 8.87 8.28 -4.77
C ASP A 34 10.29 7.73 -4.74
N ARG A 35 11.25 8.58 -4.38
CA ARG A 35 12.66 8.16 -4.25
C ARG A 35 12.83 7.14 -3.12
N VAL A 36 12.25 7.42 -1.97
CA VAL A 36 12.32 6.52 -0.80
C VAL A 36 11.64 5.19 -1.11
N ASN A 37 10.47 5.22 -1.75
CA ASN A 37 9.77 4.00 -2.15
C ASN A 37 10.58 3.16 -3.11
N GLY A 38 11.27 3.79 -4.06
CA GLY A 38 12.19 3.09 -4.96
C GLY A 38 13.34 2.41 -4.21
N MET A 39 13.88 3.07 -3.20
CA MET A 39 14.93 2.50 -2.34
C MET A 39 14.40 1.33 -1.51
N LEU A 40 13.21 1.48 -0.92
CA LEU A 40 12.56 0.42 -0.14
C LEU A 40 12.30 -0.82 -1.01
N GLU A 41 11.81 -0.62 -2.23
CA GLU A 41 11.55 -1.72 -3.16
C GLU A 41 12.83 -2.50 -3.47
N ARG A 42 13.94 -1.79 -3.72
CA ARG A 42 15.23 -2.42 -3.99
C ARG A 42 15.76 -3.20 -2.78
N VAL A 43 15.63 -2.64 -1.58
CA VAL A 43 16.04 -3.31 -0.34
C VAL A 43 15.23 -4.58 -0.14
N CYS A 44 13.91 -4.50 -0.30
CA CYS A 44 13.02 -5.66 -0.16
C CYS A 44 13.38 -6.75 -1.16
N LYS A 45 13.63 -6.38 -2.40
CA LYS A 45 14.03 -7.33 -3.45
C LYS A 45 15.35 -8.03 -3.10
N GLY A 46 16.32 -7.27 -2.59
CA GLY A 46 17.62 -7.81 -2.19
C GLY A 46 17.54 -8.75 -0.99
N GLU A 47 16.61 -8.50 -0.08
CA GLU A 47 16.44 -9.29 1.15
C GLU A 47 15.40 -10.41 1.00
N GLY A 48 14.76 -10.55 -0.15
CA GLY A 48 13.70 -11.54 -0.37
C GLY A 48 12.43 -11.25 0.39
N VAL A 49 12.15 -9.99 0.67
CA VAL A 49 10.97 -9.52 1.39
C VAL A 49 9.96 -8.95 0.40
N ASN A 50 8.68 -9.16 0.69
CA ASN A 50 7.60 -8.66 -0.16
C ASN A 50 7.45 -7.15 0.02
N PHE A 51 7.38 -6.42 -1.09
CA PHE A 51 7.11 -4.99 -1.10
C PHE A 51 5.67 -4.76 -1.54
N LEU A 52 4.87 -4.12 -0.68
CA LEU A 52 3.49 -3.78 -0.98
C LEU A 52 3.42 -2.34 -1.48
N ASP A 53 3.24 -2.20 -2.79
CA ASP A 53 3.15 -0.90 -3.44
C ASP A 53 1.70 -0.40 -3.43
N HIS A 54 1.48 0.76 -2.83
CA HIS A 54 0.18 1.41 -2.76
C HIS A 54 -0.01 2.45 -3.88
N HIS A 55 0.48 2.16 -5.09
CA HIS A 55 0.39 3.10 -6.22
C HIS A 55 -1.05 3.45 -6.62
N HIS A 56 -2.03 2.62 -6.24
CA HIS A 56 -3.44 2.92 -6.47
C HIS A 56 -3.99 4.04 -5.57
N VAL A 57 -3.29 4.34 -4.47
CA VAL A 57 -3.64 5.46 -3.60
C VAL A 57 -2.98 6.71 -4.18
N THR A 58 -3.79 7.58 -4.78
CA THR A 58 -3.33 8.79 -5.46
C THR A 58 -3.61 10.02 -4.60
N VAL A 59 -3.20 11.19 -5.09
CA VAL A 59 -3.46 12.48 -4.43
C VAL A 59 -4.95 12.70 -4.19
N ASP A 60 -5.82 12.21 -5.09
CA ASP A 60 -7.28 12.32 -4.96
C ASP A 60 -7.83 11.52 -3.78
N HIS A 61 -7.04 10.61 -3.23
CA HIS A 61 -7.40 9.79 -2.07
C HIS A 61 -6.94 10.39 -0.74
N ILE A 62 -6.35 11.58 -0.77
CA ILE A 62 -5.86 12.28 0.42
C ILE A 62 -6.83 13.39 0.80
N CYS A 63 -7.13 13.52 2.10
CA CYS A 63 -7.98 14.57 2.63
C CYS A 63 -7.40 15.96 2.40
N GLY A 64 -8.23 16.99 2.61
CA GLY A 64 -7.81 18.38 2.48
C GLY A 64 -6.68 18.80 3.41
N ASP A 65 -6.43 18.04 4.49
CA ASP A 65 -5.29 18.28 5.39
C ASP A 65 -3.93 17.89 4.76
N GLY A 66 -3.94 17.21 3.62
CA GLY A 66 -2.74 16.77 2.93
C GLY A 66 -2.03 15.61 3.63
N LEU A 67 -2.64 14.98 4.62
CA LEU A 67 -2.01 13.97 5.47
C LEU A 67 -2.79 12.65 5.53
N HIS A 68 -4.08 12.70 5.84
CA HIS A 68 -4.90 11.52 6.03
C HIS A 68 -5.56 11.08 4.73
N THR A 69 -5.76 9.77 4.57
CA THR A 69 -6.57 9.25 3.45
C THR A 69 -8.03 9.60 3.67
N ASN A 70 -8.73 9.91 2.58
CA ASN A 70 -10.19 10.03 2.62
C ASN A 70 -10.82 8.63 2.63
N MET A 71 -12.15 8.56 2.66
CA MET A 71 -12.86 7.28 2.72
C MET A 71 -12.50 6.36 1.55
N ASN A 72 -12.42 6.89 0.34
CA ASN A 72 -12.06 6.12 -0.85
C ASN A 72 -10.63 5.62 -0.77
N GLY A 73 -9.70 6.47 -0.33
CA GLY A 73 -8.29 6.10 -0.15
C GLY A 73 -8.12 5.02 0.90
N THR A 74 -8.84 5.12 2.00
CA THR A 74 -8.82 4.10 3.06
C THR A 74 -9.32 2.76 2.53
N THR A 75 -10.37 2.76 1.71
CA THR A 75 -10.89 1.54 1.09
C THR A 75 -9.86 0.91 0.16
N VAL A 76 -9.23 1.68 -0.71
CA VAL A 76 -8.20 1.19 -1.63
C VAL A 76 -7.03 0.62 -0.83
N LEU A 77 -6.58 1.33 0.20
CA LEU A 77 -5.48 0.88 1.06
C LEU A 77 -5.80 -0.45 1.73
N LYS A 78 -6.99 -0.58 2.30
CA LYS A 78 -7.47 -1.80 2.92
C LYS A 78 -7.46 -2.98 1.94
N MET A 79 -7.95 -2.76 0.72
CA MET A 79 -7.99 -3.79 -0.31
C MET A 79 -6.58 -4.23 -0.72
N ASN A 80 -5.65 -3.28 -0.85
CA ASN A 80 -4.26 -3.61 -1.15
C ASN A 80 -3.63 -4.47 -0.05
N ILE A 81 -3.88 -4.15 1.22
CA ILE A 81 -3.38 -4.93 2.34
C ILE A 81 -3.97 -6.34 2.34
N LEU A 82 -5.28 -6.46 2.11
CA LEU A 82 -5.95 -7.76 2.08
C LEU A 82 -5.43 -8.64 0.92
N SER A 83 -4.99 -8.04 -0.18
CA SER A 83 -4.44 -8.78 -1.31
C SER A 83 -3.14 -9.54 -0.98
N CYS A 84 -2.51 -9.22 0.15
CA CYS A 84 -1.31 -9.92 0.63
C CYS A 84 -1.62 -11.30 1.18
N PHE A 85 -2.87 -11.59 1.52
CA PHE A 85 -3.26 -12.85 2.13
C PHE A 85 -3.73 -13.83 1.06
N ASP A 86 -3.17 -15.05 1.08
CA ASP A 86 -3.55 -16.12 0.16
C ASP A 86 -5.03 -16.46 0.34
N GLY A 87 -5.72 -16.67 -0.77
CA GLY A 87 -7.13 -16.99 -0.79
C GLY A 87 -8.06 -15.78 -0.83
N PHE A 88 -7.56 -14.59 -0.57
CA PHE A 88 -8.36 -13.36 -0.66
C PHE A 88 -8.42 -12.77 -2.07
N ASN A 89 -7.50 -13.14 -2.95
CA ASN A 89 -7.40 -12.53 -4.28
C ASN A 89 -8.67 -12.68 -5.13
N MET A 90 -9.32 -13.85 -5.08
CA MET A 90 -10.56 -14.09 -5.82
C MET A 90 -11.70 -13.23 -5.27
N TYR A 91 -11.79 -13.15 -3.94
CA TYR A 91 -12.81 -12.31 -3.28
C TYR A 91 -12.56 -10.83 -3.55
N LEU A 92 -11.29 -10.42 -3.58
CA LEU A 92 -10.93 -9.02 -3.83
C LEU A 92 -11.28 -8.57 -5.23
N THR A 93 -11.11 -9.42 -6.25
CA THR A 93 -11.50 -9.08 -7.61
C THR A 93 -12.98 -8.74 -7.68
N SER A 94 -13.84 -9.58 -7.10
CA SER A 94 -15.26 -9.34 -7.01
C SER A 94 -15.58 -8.08 -6.21
N PHE A 95 -14.86 -7.86 -5.11
CA PHE A 95 -15.06 -6.70 -4.25
C PHE A 95 -14.68 -5.39 -4.95
N TYR A 96 -13.59 -5.38 -5.73
CA TYR A 96 -13.20 -4.22 -6.53
C TYR A 96 -14.27 -3.87 -7.56
N GLU A 97 -14.82 -4.86 -8.24
CA GLU A 97 -15.89 -4.65 -9.21
C GLU A 97 -17.11 -4.03 -8.54
N ASP A 98 -17.53 -4.57 -7.40
CA ASP A 98 -18.67 -4.07 -6.63
C ASP A 98 -18.42 -2.65 -6.12
N TYR A 99 -17.21 -2.39 -5.61
CA TYR A 99 -16.80 -1.08 -5.13
C TYR A 99 -16.85 -0.03 -6.24
N GLU A 100 -16.26 -0.32 -7.38
CA GLU A 100 -16.25 0.61 -8.51
C GLU A 100 -17.67 0.88 -9.01
N TYR A 101 -18.46 -0.15 -9.12
CA TYR A 101 -19.86 -0.02 -9.53
C TYR A 101 -20.65 0.87 -8.56
N ALA A 102 -20.55 0.60 -7.27
CA ALA A 102 -21.24 1.38 -6.25
C ALA A 102 -20.77 2.84 -6.25
N PHE A 103 -19.46 3.06 -6.35
CA PHE A 103 -18.86 4.39 -6.36
C PHE A 103 -19.29 5.20 -7.59
N HIS A 104 -19.27 4.59 -8.77
CA HIS A 104 -19.69 5.25 -10.00
C HIS A 104 -21.21 5.42 -10.07
N GLY A 105 -21.97 4.54 -9.43
CA GLY A 105 -23.40 4.63 -9.35
C GLY A 105 -23.92 5.84 -8.57
N PHE A 106 -23.09 6.41 -7.69
CA PHE A 106 -23.42 7.59 -6.90
C PHE A 106 -22.97 8.91 -7.52
N LYS A 107 -22.34 8.86 -8.64
CA LYS A 107 -21.99 10.04 -9.39
C LYS A 107 -23.14 10.48 -10.27
#